data_c893739b59a9a6eb65ef55abbc06cb48
#
_entry.id   c893739b59a9a6eb65ef55abbc06cb48
#
_cell.length_a   1.000
_cell.length_b   1.000
_cell.length_c   1.000
_cell.angle_alpha   90.00
_cell.angle_beta   90.00
_cell.angle_gamma   90.00
#
_symmetry.space_group_name_H-M   'P 1'
#
loop_
_entity.id
_entity.type
_entity.pdbx_description
1 polymer ?
#
loop_
_entity_poly.entity_id
_entity_poly.type
_entity_poly.pdbx_seq_one_letter_code
_entity_poly.pdbx_strand_id
1 'polypeptide(L)'
;NESISNSERVNQILKWLDYPEEKRGNFFSLYFSDIDTKGHYYGPNSNEVNSSIEEIDETIGQLISGLRSRGIYNNINVIITTDHGMASTSKDSVIFLDDYIEMEDVEIVDWGPASAILPKVDIKDIYSKLFDAHPKLDVYMKGNLPKDLHYNNHRRIQPIIAIAHEHWSITDKKSFNSNPDRYTGGNHGYYSSYESMRGIFLARGPGFKMGYQGPGFSSIHLYELMCYLLKIDPVDNSGHLDSTRIYLTA
;
A
#
# COMPACT_ATOMS: atom_id res chain seq x y z
N ASN A 1 -6.68 9.81 12.87
CA ASN A 1 -6.76 9.91 14.33
C ASN A 1 -7.16 8.54 14.87
N GLU A 2 -6.26 7.81 15.48
CA GLU A 2 -6.46 6.43 16.00
C GLU A 2 -7.53 6.36 17.12
N SER A 3 -7.92 7.50 17.70
CA SER A 3 -8.97 7.56 18.73
C SER A 3 -10.39 7.45 18.17
N ILE A 4 -10.59 7.50 16.85
CA ILE A 4 -11.91 7.41 16.20
C ILE A 4 -12.09 5.98 15.70
N SER A 5 -13.09 5.28 16.23
CA SER A 5 -13.41 3.92 15.82
C SER A 5 -13.85 3.84 14.34
N ASN A 6 -13.71 2.67 13.74
CA ASN A 6 -14.13 2.43 12.35
C ASN A 6 -15.66 2.66 12.19
N SER A 7 -16.44 2.25 13.17
CA SER A 7 -17.89 2.51 13.21
C SER A 7 -18.22 4.02 13.25
N GLU A 8 -17.47 4.82 14.03
CA GLU A 8 -17.65 6.27 14.05
C GLU A 8 -17.29 6.92 12.71
N ARG A 9 -16.22 6.43 12.03
CA ARG A 9 -15.85 6.89 10.68
C ARG A 9 -16.97 6.60 9.67
N VAL A 10 -17.56 5.41 9.70
CA VAL A 10 -18.72 5.05 8.87
C VAL A 10 -19.92 5.94 9.19
N ASN A 11 -20.25 6.12 10.45
CA ASN A 11 -21.35 6.99 10.87
C ASN A 11 -21.15 8.44 10.42
N GLN A 12 -19.90 8.92 10.39
CA GLN A 12 -19.59 10.26 9.89
C GLN A 12 -19.85 10.39 8.39
N ILE A 13 -19.48 9.36 7.58
CA ILE A 13 -19.82 9.34 6.14
C ILE A 13 -21.34 9.35 5.94
N LEU A 14 -22.06 8.51 6.67
CA LEU A 14 -23.53 8.44 6.56
C LEU A 14 -24.17 9.78 6.93
N LYS A 15 -23.66 10.47 7.93
CA LYS A 15 -24.10 11.83 8.31
C LYS A 15 -23.81 12.86 7.22
N TRP A 16 -22.66 12.80 6.55
CA TRP A 16 -22.35 13.71 5.44
C TRP A 16 -23.24 13.44 4.22
N LEU A 17 -23.64 12.20 4.00
CA LEU A 17 -24.58 11.83 2.94
C LEU A 17 -26.01 12.35 3.20
N ASP A 18 -26.36 12.67 4.46
CA ASP A 18 -27.64 13.28 4.83
C ASP A 18 -27.68 14.81 4.55
N TYR A 19 -26.56 15.43 4.18
CA TYR A 19 -26.56 16.84 3.84
C TYR A 19 -27.33 17.11 2.52
N PRO A 20 -27.91 18.31 2.38
CA PRO A 20 -28.50 18.76 1.12
C PRO A 20 -27.49 18.63 -0.04
N GLU A 21 -28.00 18.37 -1.25
CA GLU A 21 -27.16 18.05 -2.41
C GLU A 21 -26.08 19.12 -2.69
N GLU A 22 -26.42 20.38 -2.51
CA GLU A 22 -25.51 21.52 -2.73
C GLU A 22 -24.36 21.63 -1.68
N LYS A 23 -24.44 20.86 -0.59
CA LYS A 23 -23.43 20.82 0.48
C LYS A 23 -22.78 19.45 0.66
N ARG A 24 -23.34 18.44 -0.01
CA ARG A 24 -22.89 17.08 0.10
C ARG A 24 -21.70 16.83 -0.82
N GLY A 25 -20.65 16.21 -0.29
CA GLY A 25 -19.54 15.75 -1.10
C GLY A 25 -19.95 14.64 -2.09
N ASN A 26 -19.31 14.61 -3.26
CA ASN A 26 -19.49 13.58 -4.28
C ASN A 26 -18.50 12.43 -4.19
N PHE A 27 -17.44 12.60 -3.39
CA PHE A 27 -16.40 11.61 -3.15
C PHE A 27 -16.11 11.52 -1.66
N PHE A 28 -16.05 10.29 -1.14
CA PHE A 28 -15.71 9.98 0.23
C PHE A 28 -14.66 8.88 0.27
N SER A 29 -13.65 9.04 1.09
CA SER A 29 -12.61 8.06 1.34
C SER A 29 -12.64 7.61 2.79
N LEU A 30 -12.62 6.31 3.02
CA LEU A 30 -12.47 5.66 4.32
C LEU A 30 -11.19 4.85 4.31
N TYR A 31 -10.43 4.90 5.38
CA TYR A 31 -9.24 4.07 5.58
C TYR A 31 -9.35 3.35 6.92
N PHE A 32 -9.07 2.06 6.89
CA PHE A 32 -9.03 1.16 8.04
C PHE A 32 -7.64 0.55 8.13
N SER A 33 -6.91 0.84 9.20
CA SER A 33 -5.52 0.41 9.42
C SER A 33 -5.38 -0.91 10.19
N ASP A 34 -6.48 -1.45 10.67
CA ASP A 34 -6.47 -2.54 11.66
C ASP A 34 -5.80 -3.81 11.12
N ILE A 35 -6.14 -4.22 9.90
CA ILE A 35 -5.59 -5.41 9.25
C ILE A 35 -4.09 -5.27 9.03
N ASP A 36 -3.64 -4.11 8.54
CA ASP A 36 -2.23 -3.80 8.33
C ASP A 36 -1.46 -3.85 9.65
N THR A 37 -1.97 -3.17 10.67
CA THR A 37 -1.37 -3.16 12.01
C THR A 37 -1.24 -4.58 12.58
N LYS A 38 -2.29 -5.40 12.48
CA LYS A 38 -2.23 -6.80 12.92
C LYS A 38 -1.27 -7.64 12.07
N GLY A 39 -1.23 -7.40 10.76
CA GLY A 39 -0.30 -8.04 9.83
C GLY A 39 1.15 -7.79 10.20
N HIS A 40 1.51 -6.57 10.55
CA HIS A 40 2.86 -6.23 11.01
C HIS A 40 3.25 -6.94 12.31
N TYR A 41 2.35 -7.00 13.29
CA TYR A 41 2.67 -7.58 14.60
C TYR A 41 2.62 -9.11 14.62
N TYR A 42 1.65 -9.72 13.96
CA TYR A 42 1.34 -11.15 14.11
C TYR A 42 1.59 -11.96 12.83
N GLY A 43 1.85 -11.29 11.72
CA GLY A 43 1.98 -11.91 10.40
C GLY A 43 0.66 -12.10 9.67
N PRO A 44 0.71 -12.19 8.32
CA PRO A 44 -0.49 -12.16 7.47
C PRO A 44 -1.43 -13.36 7.67
N ASN A 45 -0.93 -14.47 8.19
CA ASN A 45 -1.69 -15.72 8.36
C ASN A 45 -2.13 -15.96 9.82
N SER A 46 -2.11 -14.92 10.68
CA SER A 46 -2.46 -15.03 12.09
C SER A 46 -3.98 -15.01 12.34
N ASN A 47 -4.38 -15.53 13.49
CA ASN A 47 -5.77 -15.44 13.94
C ASN A 47 -6.19 -13.99 14.20
N GLU A 48 -5.26 -13.16 14.62
CA GLU A 48 -5.47 -11.72 14.87
C GLU A 48 -5.79 -10.96 13.58
N VAL A 49 -5.16 -11.32 12.47
CA VAL A 49 -5.49 -10.78 11.13
C VAL A 49 -6.87 -11.27 10.70
N ASN A 50 -7.19 -12.56 10.87
CA ASN A 50 -8.50 -13.11 10.54
C ASN A 50 -9.61 -12.40 11.32
N SER A 51 -9.45 -12.23 12.64
CA SER A 51 -10.43 -11.50 13.45
C SER A 51 -10.58 -10.04 13.01
N SER A 52 -9.48 -9.39 12.63
CA SER A 52 -9.52 -8.02 12.13
C SER A 52 -10.25 -7.91 10.77
N ILE A 53 -10.12 -8.91 9.90
CA ILE A 53 -10.87 -8.99 8.64
C ILE A 53 -12.38 -9.10 8.92
N GLU A 54 -12.79 -9.94 9.89
CA GLU A 54 -14.18 -10.09 10.30
C GLU A 54 -14.75 -8.77 10.84
N GLU A 55 -14.01 -8.06 11.69
CA GLU A 55 -14.40 -6.75 12.23
C GLU A 55 -14.56 -5.69 11.13
N ILE A 56 -13.69 -5.69 10.12
CA ILE A 56 -13.80 -4.76 8.98
C ILE A 56 -14.96 -5.14 8.08
N ASP A 57 -15.24 -6.43 7.85
CA ASP A 57 -16.42 -6.87 7.09
C ASP A 57 -17.72 -6.42 7.77
N GLU A 58 -17.82 -6.57 9.09
CA GLU A 58 -18.97 -6.05 9.86
C GLU A 58 -19.11 -4.52 9.72
N THR A 59 -18.00 -3.79 9.74
CA THR A 59 -17.97 -2.33 9.56
C THR A 59 -18.42 -1.93 8.15
N ILE A 60 -18.01 -2.66 7.13
CA ILE A 60 -18.49 -2.48 5.75
C ILE A 60 -20.00 -2.82 5.67
N GLY A 61 -20.44 -3.88 6.34
CA GLY A 61 -21.83 -4.24 6.50
C GLY A 61 -22.68 -3.11 7.09
N GLN A 62 -22.16 -2.41 8.11
CA GLN A 62 -22.77 -1.21 8.69
C GLN A 62 -22.93 -0.08 7.65
N LEU A 63 -21.89 0.20 6.86
CA LEU A 63 -21.96 1.20 5.79
C LEU A 63 -23.06 0.83 4.77
N ILE A 64 -23.03 -0.40 4.27
CA ILE A 64 -24.02 -0.91 3.29
C ILE A 64 -25.44 -0.79 3.83
N SER A 65 -25.69 -1.19 5.06
CA SER A 65 -26.99 -1.08 5.74
C SER A 65 -27.44 0.37 5.87
N GLY A 66 -26.52 1.26 6.20
CA GLY A 66 -26.77 2.70 6.28
C GLY A 66 -27.12 3.32 4.92
N LEU A 67 -26.49 2.88 3.82
CA LEU A 67 -26.83 3.31 2.47
C LEU A 67 -28.20 2.78 2.01
N ARG A 68 -28.52 1.53 2.36
CA ARG A 68 -29.82 0.90 2.05
C ARG A 68 -30.97 1.61 2.77
N SER A 69 -30.81 1.89 4.06
CA SER A 69 -31.86 2.58 4.85
C SER A 69 -32.18 3.99 4.34
N ARG A 70 -31.21 4.62 3.64
CA ARG A 70 -31.38 5.92 2.97
C ARG A 70 -31.92 5.82 1.54
N GLY A 71 -32.13 4.62 1.02
CA GLY A 71 -32.59 4.40 -0.36
C GLY A 71 -31.56 4.78 -1.44
N ILE A 72 -30.30 5.05 -1.07
CA ILE A 72 -29.28 5.55 -1.98
C ILE A 72 -28.26 4.47 -2.41
N TYR A 73 -28.36 3.27 -1.85
CA TYR A 73 -27.42 2.16 -2.09
C TYR A 73 -27.21 1.85 -3.58
N ASN A 74 -28.26 1.93 -4.39
CA ASN A 74 -28.18 1.65 -5.82
C ASN A 74 -27.70 2.83 -6.67
N ASN A 75 -27.59 4.02 -6.08
CA ASN A 75 -27.20 5.24 -6.76
C ASN A 75 -25.74 5.63 -6.49
N ILE A 76 -25.04 4.89 -5.62
CA ILE A 76 -23.67 5.15 -5.21
C ILE A 76 -22.76 4.05 -5.74
N ASN A 77 -21.62 4.44 -6.31
CA ASN A 77 -20.50 3.54 -6.55
C ASN A 77 -19.71 3.35 -5.25
N VAL A 78 -19.53 2.10 -4.86
CA VAL A 78 -18.70 1.72 -3.71
C VAL A 78 -17.53 0.90 -4.25
N ILE A 79 -16.31 1.33 -3.91
CA ILE A 79 -15.07 0.62 -4.21
C ILE A 79 -14.43 0.23 -2.88
N ILE A 80 -14.08 -1.04 -2.73
CA ILE A 80 -13.31 -1.59 -1.62
C ILE A 80 -12.01 -2.08 -2.21
N THR A 81 -10.89 -1.56 -1.72
CA THR A 81 -9.56 -1.91 -2.20
C THR A 81 -8.56 -1.83 -1.08
N THR A 82 -7.39 -2.40 -1.28
CA THR A 82 -6.22 -2.26 -0.41
C THR A 82 -5.12 -1.53 -1.17
N ASP A 83 -4.21 -0.91 -0.45
CA ASP A 83 -3.01 -0.25 -0.98
C ASP A 83 -1.91 -1.28 -1.31
N HIS A 84 -1.78 -2.35 -0.51
CA HIS A 84 -0.82 -3.44 -0.67
C HIS A 84 -1.33 -4.73 -0.01
N GLY A 85 -0.57 -5.80 -0.16
CA GLY A 85 -0.67 -7.03 0.62
C GLY A 85 0.34 -7.04 1.77
N MET A 86 0.69 -8.24 2.26
CA MET A 86 1.59 -8.43 3.41
C MET A 86 2.34 -9.75 3.26
N ALA A 87 3.66 -9.74 3.43
CA ALA A 87 4.49 -10.95 3.49
C ALA A 87 4.95 -11.20 4.92
N SER A 88 5.04 -12.46 5.33
CA SER A 88 5.63 -12.84 6.62
C SER A 88 7.12 -12.50 6.66
N THR A 89 7.64 -12.12 7.84
CA THR A 89 9.04 -11.81 8.08
C THR A 89 9.62 -12.68 9.20
N SER A 90 10.95 -12.77 9.27
CA SER A 90 11.67 -13.54 10.28
C SER A 90 12.95 -12.82 10.67
N LYS A 91 13.34 -12.97 11.96
CA LYS A 91 14.64 -12.49 12.47
C LYS A 91 15.84 -13.15 11.76
N ASP A 92 15.64 -14.32 11.16
CA ASP A 92 16.68 -15.03 10.41
C ASP A 92 16.83 -14.52 8.97
N SER A 93 15.92 -13.64 8.52
CA SER A 93 15.90 -13.08 7.17
C SER A 93 16.14 -11.57 7.21
N VAL A 94 17.28 -11.18 7.75
CA VAL A 94 17.67 -9.77 7.92
C VAL A 94 19.00 -9.51 7.25
N ILE A 95 19.06 -8.42 6.49
CA ILE A 95 20.26 -7.92 5.81
C ILE A 95 20.77 -6.72 6.60
N PHE A 96 21.96 -6.86 7.15
CA PHE A 96 22.61 -5.79 7.91
C PHE A 96 23.49 -4.97 6.98
N LEU A 97 23.14 -3.70 6.74
CA LEU A 97 23.93 -2.83 5.87
C LEU A 97 25.32 -2.53 6.43
N ASP A 98 25.44 -2.54 7.77
CA ASP A 98 26.71 -2.35 8.48
C ASP A 98 27.68 -3.57 8.38
N ASP A 99 27.29 -4.63 7.68
CA ASP A 99 28.23 -5.68 7.25
C ASP A 99 29.01 -5.28 5.96
N TYR A 100 28.53 -4.26 5.24
CA TYR A 100 29.07 -3.88 3.92
C TYR A 100 29.58 -2.44 3.86
N ILE A 101 28.96 -1.53 4.62
CA ILE A 101 29.27 -0.09 4.61
C ILE A 101 29.40 0.47 6.03
N GLU A 102 30.15 1.55 6.16
CA GLU A 102 30.18 2.31 7.41
C GLU A 102 28.90 3.18 7.51
N MET A 103 28.13 3.01 8.58
CA MET A 103 26.87 3.73 8.77
C MET A 103 27.05 5.25 8.94
N GLU A 104 28.25 5.70 9.29
CA GLU A 104 28.62 7.11 9.38
C GLU A 104 28.69 7.80 8.02
N ASP A 105 28.94 7.01 6.95
CA ASP A 105 29.08 7.47 5.57
C ASP A 105 27.74 7.67 4.86
N VAL A 106 26.64 7.29 5.49
CA VAL A 106 25.30 7.36 4.90
C VAL A 106 24.27 7.95 5.86
N GLU A 107 23.16 8.40 5.30
CA GLU A 107 21.91 8.63 6.00
C GLU A 107 20.88 7.66 5.42
N ILE A 108 20.27 6.83 6.26
CA ILE A 108 19.20 5.94 5.87
C ILE A 108 17.88 6.63 6.16
N VAL A 109 17.09 6.83 5.11
CA VAL A 109 15.81 7.54 5.21
C VAL A 109 14.69 6.59 5.67
N ASP A 110 14.79 5.31 5.30
CA ASP A 110 13.80 4.31 5.68
C ASP A 110 14.44 2.93 5.85
N TRP A 111 13.85 2.11 6.74
CA TRP A 111 14.24 0.73 7.03
C TRP A 111 13.09 -0.21 6.70
N GLY A 112 13.37 -1.39 6.20
CA GLY A 112 12.37 -2.42 5.93
C GLY A 112 12.67 -3.18 4.64
N PRO A 113 11.65 -3.59 3.87
CA PRO A 113 11.84 -4.23 2.58
C PRO A 113 12.56 -3.37 1.55
N ALA A 114 12.31 -2.06 1.58
CA ALA A 114 13.02 -1.10 0.75
C ALA A 114 13.71 -0.06 1.62
N SER A 115 14.90 0.35 1.23
CA SER A 115 15.71 1.33 1.96
C SER A 115 16.20 2.42 1.01
N ALA A 116 16.03 3.66 1.40
CA ALA A 116 16.47 4.84 0.65
C ALA A 116 17.73 5.40 1.30
N ILE A 117 18.84 5.38 0.57
CA ILE A 117 20.18 5.65 1.10
C ILE A 117 20.71 6.96 0.51
N LEU A 118 21.05 7.90 1.38
CA LEU A 118 21.71 9.15 1.05
C LEU A 118 23.19 9.08 1.45
N PRO A 119 24.14 8.89 0.51
CA PRO A 119 25.56 8.92 0.81
C PRO A 119 26.03 10.31 1.26
N LYS A 120 26.90 10.36 2.28
CA LYS A 120 27.63 11.53 2.73
C LYS A 120 29.04 11.60 2.13
N VAL A 121 29.47 10.52 1.50
CA VAL A 121 30.73 10.34 0.77
C VAL A 121 30.45 10.11 -0.71
N ASP A 122 31.42 9.73 -1.52
CA ASP A 122 31.20 9.46 -2.93
C ASP A 122 30.15 8.36 -3.12
N ILE A 123 29.13 8.66 -3.90
CA ILE A 123 27.99 7.74 -4.16
C ILE A 123 28.46 6.42 -4.79
N LYS A 124 29.52 6.45 -5.63
CA LYS A 124 30.03 5.26 -6.30
C LYS A 124 30.67 4.30 -5.31
N ASP A 125 31.32 4.83 -4.26
CA ASP A 125 31.92 4.01 -3.22
C ASP A 125 30.89 3.24 -2.43
N ILE A 126 29.80 3.90 -2.02
CA ILE A 126 28.69 3.24 -1.33
C ILE A 126 27.98 2.24 -2.25
N TYR A 127 27.67 2.66 -3.48
CA TYR A 127 27.00 1.79 -4.44
C TYR A 127 27.83 0.53 -4.76
N SER A 128 29.13 0.65 -4.99
CA SER A 128 29.98 -0.49 -5.33
C SER A 128 30.12 -1.51 -4.19
N LYS A 129 30.05 -1.05 -2.93
CA LYS A 129 30.08 -1.92 -1.75
C LYS A 129 28.76 -2.67 -1.53
N LEU A 130 27.66 -2.07 -1.94
CA LEU A 130 26.32 -2.66 -1.76
C LEU A 130 25.86 -3.48 -2.99
N PHE A 131 26.37 -3.17 -4.17
CA PHE A 131 26.00 -3.88 -5.40
C PHE A 131 26.45 -5.35 -5.33
N ASP A 132 25.51 -6.28 -5.53
CA ASP A 132 25.72 -7.73 -5.39
C ASP A 132 26.26 -8.18 -4.02
N ALA A 133 26.15 -7.35 -2.99
CA ALA A 133 26.66 -7.67 -1.66
C ALA A 133 25.91 -8.83 -0.97
N HIS A 134 24.62 -8.98 -1.24
CA HIS A 134 23.81 -10.03 -0.64
C HIS A 134 22.83 -10.64 -1.68
N PRO A 135 22.67 -11.98 -1.74
CA PRO A 135 21.85 -12.65 -2.77
C PRO A 135 20.33 -12.36 -2.67
N LYS A 136 19.91 -11.66 -1.63
CA LYS A 136 18.51 -11.25 -1.39
C LYS A 136 18.37 -9.73 -1.33
N LEU A 137 19.30 -9.00 -1.92
CA LEU A 137 19.32 -7.54 -1.94
C LEU A 137 19.60 -7.04 -3.36
N ASP A 138 18.65 -6.34 -3.93
CA ASP A 138 18.86 -5.60 -5.15
C ASP A 138 19.18 -4.14 -4.83
N VAL A 139 20.24 -3.60 -5.42
CA VAL A 139 20.66 -2.22 -5.19
C VAL A 139 20.72 -1.45 -6.49
N TYR A 140 20.09 -0.30 -6.51
CA TYR A 140 19.97 0.55 -7.69
C TYR A 140 20.47 1.95 -7.44
N MET A 141 21.18 2.53 -8.39
CA MET A 141 21.20 3.97 -8.51
C MET A 141 19.84 4.48 -8.98
N LYS A 142 19.38 5.61 -8.48
CA LYS A 142 18.07 6.22 -8.78
C LYS A 142 17.71 6.21 -10.26
N GLY A 143 18.66 6.51 -11.15
CA GLY A 143 18.41 6.54 -12.59
C GLY A 143 18.24 5.16 -13.25
N ASN A 144 18.58 4.07 -12.53
CA ASN A 144 18.63 2.70 -13.03
C ASN A 144 17.55 1.80 -12.39
N LEU A 145 16.64 2.37 -11.62
CA LEU A 145 15.51 1.61 -11.06
C LEU A 145 14.67 1.00 -12.20
N PRO A 146 14.14 -0.21 -12.02
CA PRO A 146 13.20 -0.82 -12.95
C PRO A 146 12.04 0.12 -13.28
N LYS A 147 11.70 0.24 -14.57
CA LYS A 147 10.69 1.21 -15.02
C LYS A 147 9.28 0.91 -14.52
N ASP A 148 8.97 -0.35 -14.33
CA ASP A 148 7.69 -0.86 -13.82
C ASP A 148 7.44 -0.49 -12.36
N LEU A 149 8.47 -0.10 -11.61
CA LEU A 149 8.31 0.45 -10.26
C LEU A 149 7.76 1.88 -10.25
N HIS A 150 7.79 2.60 -11.38
CA HIS A 150 7.40 4.01 -11.49
C HIS A 150 8.03 4.91 -10.41
N TYR A 151 9.25 4.57 -9.95
CA TYR A 151 9.91 5.15 -8.79
C TYR A 151 11.31 5.66 -9.11
N ASN A 152 11.46 6.57 -10.09
CA ASN A 152 12.78 7.10 -10.47
C ASN A 152 12.81 8.60 -10.80
N ASN A 153 11.66 9.27 -10.84
CA ASN A 153 11.53 10.62 -11.41
C ASN A 153 11.06 11.68 -10.41
N HIS A 154 11.53 11.62 -9.16
CA HIS A 154 11.18 12.65 -8.19
C HIS A 154 12.39 13.08 -7.37
N ARG A 155 12.48 14.38 -7.01
CA ARG A 155 13.61 14.95 -6.23
C ARG A 155 13.78 14.36 -4.83
N ARG A 156 12.72 13.79 -4.25
CA ARG A 156 12.76 13.16 -2.91
C ARG A 156 13.30 11.74 -2.91
N ILE A 157 13.38 11.08 -4.07
CA ILE A 157 13.96 9.75 -4.16
C ILE A 157 15.47 9.86 -3.96
N GLN A 158 16.01 9.10 -3.03
CA GLN A 158 17.42 9.14 -2.67
C GLN A 158 18.31 8.58 -3.81
N PRO A 159 19.60 8.92 -3.83
CA PRO A 159 20.52 8.49 -4.89
C PRO A 159 20.68 6.98 -5.03
N ILE A 160 20.59 6.23 -3.93
CA ILE A 160 20.67 4.77 -3.92
C ILE A 160 19.39 4.24 -3.27
N ILE A 161 18.80 3.24 -3.92
CA ILE A 161 17.65 2.49 -3.41
C ILE A 161 18.05 1.03 -3.31
N ALA A 162 17.88 0.44 -2.15
CA ALA A 162 18.06 -0.97 -1.88
C ALA A 162 16.70 -1.63 -1.66
N ILE A 163 16.44 -2.77 -2.32
CA ILE A 163 15.18 -3.51 -2.21
C ILE A 163 15.51 -4.95 -1.83
N ALA A 164 14.98 -5.39 -0.71
CA ALA A 164 15.09 -6.78 -0.28
C ALA A 164 14.12 -7.68 -1.07
N HIS A 165 14.52 -8.92 -1.28
CA HIS A 165 13.60 -9.95 -1.77
C HIS A 165 12.54 -10.26 -0.69
N GLU A 166 11.43 -10.82 -1.13
CA GLU A 166 10.31 -11.19 -0.27
C GLU A 166 10.75 -11.95 1.00
N HIS A 167 10.15 -11.64 2.13
CA HIS A 167 10.46 -12.13 3.47
C HIS A 167 11.74 -11.57 4.13
N TRP A 168 12.56 -10.79 3.41
CA TRP A 168 13.79 -10.21 3.95
C TRP A 168 13.58 -8.76 4.35
N SER A 169 14.30 -8.33 5.39
CA SER A 169 14.28 -6.95 5.89
C SER A 169 15.68 -6.34 5.86
N ILE A 170 15.80 -5.08 5.50
CA ILE A 170 17.04 -4.31 5.53
C ILE A 170 17.09 -3.50 6.82
N THR A 171 18.23 -3.54 7.54
CA THR A 171 18.46 -2.76 8.75
C THR A 171 19.96 -2.63 9.05
N ASP A 172 20.32 -2.10 10.22
CA ASP A 172 21.61 -2.21 10.86
C ASP A 172 21.54 -2.99 12.17
N LYS A 173 22.69 -3.45 12.68
CA LYS A 173 22.77 -4.22 13.94
C LYS A 173 22.27 -3.44 15.15
N LYS A 174 22.50 -2.13 15.18
CA LYS A 174 22.05 -1.26 16.27
C LYS A 174 20.52 -1.19 16.31
N SER A 175 19.88 -0.93 15.19
CA SER A 175 18.40 -0.87 15.06
C SER A 175 17.78 -2.24 15.37
N PHE A 176 18.35 -3.32 14.82
CA PHE A 176 17.91 -4.68 15.11
C PHE A 176 17.97 -5.01 16.60
N ASN A 177 19.10 -4.76 17.25
CA ASN A 177 19.28 -5.05 18.68
C ASN A 177 18.39 -4.21 19.60
N SER A 178 17.97 -3.03 19.15
CA SER A 178 17.05 -2.18 19.91
C SER A 178 15.62 -2.71 19.95
N ASN A 179 15.16 -3.38 18.90
CA ASN A 179 13.83 -3.98 18.82
C ASN A 179 13.81 -5.13 17.82
N PRO A 180 14.31 -6.33 18.19
CA PRO A 180 14.35 -7.49 17.30
C PRO A 180 12.95 -7.98 16.88
N ASP A 181 11.94 -7.77 17.72
CA ASP A 181 10.58 -8.24 17.47
C ASP A 181 9.91 -7.52 16.31
N ARG A 182 10.39 -6.33 15.93
CA ARG A 182 9.97 -5.62 14.73
C ARG A 182 10.19 -6.41 13.43
N TYR A 183 11.11 -7.37 13.44
CA TYR A 183 11.46 -8.19 12.28
C TYR A 183 10.77 -9.56 12.26
N THR A 184 9.73 -9.71 13.10
CA THR A 184 8.81 -10.86 13.08
C THR A 184 7.42 -10.38 12.67
N GLY A 185 6.53 -11.30 12.35
CA GLY A 185 5.18 -10.95 11.92
C GLY A 185 5.10 -10.73 10.42
N GLY A 186 4.88 -9.52 9.96
CA GLY A 186 4.79 -9.22 8.53
C GLY A 186 5.33 -7.85 8.14
N ASN A 187 5.63 -7.73 6.84
CA ASN A 187 6.02 -6.47 6.23
C ASN A 187 5.57 -6.39 4.76
N HIS A 188 5.58 -5.19 4.21
CA HIS A 188 5.24 -4.90 2.82
C HIS A 188 6.20 -3.86 2.24
N GLY A 189 6.10 -3.60 0.92
CA GLY A 189 7.05 -2.72 0.22
C GLY A 189 8.08 -3.49 -0.61
N TYR A 190 7.87 -4.79 -0.80
CA TYR A 190 8.59 -5.62 -1.76
C TYR A 190 8.12 -5.33 -3.19
N TYR A 191 8.73 -5.98 -4.18
CA TYR A 191 8.28 -5.86 -5.56
C TYR A 191 6.80 -6.22 -5.72
N SER A 192 6.07 -5.39 -6.44
CA SER A 192 4.63 -5.60 -6.71
C SER A 192 4.31 -6.86 -7.53
N SER A 193 5.34 -7.49 -8.13
CA SER A 193 5.22 -8.78 -8.82
C SER A 193 5.00 -9.96 -7.87
N TYR A 194 5.39 -9.84 -6.60
CA TYR A 194 5.12 -10.88 -5.60
C TYR A 194 3.62 -10.97 -5.30
N GLU A 195 3.13 -12.20 -5.19
CA GLU A 195 1.71 -12.46 -4.95
C GLU A 195 1.24 -11.91 -3.60
N SER A 196 2.10 -12.01 -2.58
CA SER A 196 1.85 -11.48 -1.24
C SER A 196 1.67 -9.96 -1.18
N MET A 197 2.16 -9.23 -2.19
CA MET A 197 2.00 -7.76 -2.28
C MET A 197 0.69 -7.35 -2.97
N ARG A 198 -0.05 -8.31 -3.53
CA ARG A 198 -1.31 -8.01 -4.21
C ARG A 198 -2.41 -7.71 -3.21
N GLY A 199 -3.23 -6.75 -3.57
CA GLY A 199 -4.42 -6.38 -2.83
C GLY A 199 -5.69 -6.91 -3.46
N ILE A 200 -6.83 -6.54 -2.88
CA ILE A 200 -8.16 -6.84 -3.40
C ILE A 200 -8.75 -5.64 -4.12
N PHE A 201 -9.66 -5.91 -5.04
CA PHE A 201 -10.53 -4.92 -5.64
C PHE A 201 -11.95 -5.47 -5.74
N LEU A 202 -12.88 -4.84 -5.04
CA LEU A 202 -14.30 -5.12 -5.10
C LEU A 202 -15.03 -3.82 -5.41
N ALA A 203 -15.94 -3.86 -6.35
CA ALA A 203 -16.70 -2.66 -6.70
C ALA A 203 -18.16 -3.00 -7.01
N ARG A 204 -19.03 -2.07 -6.67
CA ARG A 204 -20.45 -2.14 -7.00
C ARG A 204 -21.03 -0.74 -7.18
N GLY A 205 -22.13 -0.65 -7.90
CA GLY A 205 -22.88 0.58 -8.13
C GLY A 205 -23.25 0.74 -9.60
N PRO A 206 -23.89 1.87 -9.96
CA PRO A 206 -24.38 2.09 -11.33
C PRO A 206 -23.28 2.11 -12.39
N GLY A 207 -22.04 2.43 -12.02
CA GLY A 207 -20.90 2.44 -12.94
C GLY A 207 -20.27 1.07 -13.19
N PHE A 208 -20.62 0.03 -12.43
CA PHE A 208 -19.97 -1.27 -12.49
C PHE A 208 -20.86 -2.39 -13.01
N LYS A 209 -20.28 -3.30 -13.77
CA LYS A 209 -20.95 -4.55 -14.19
C LYS A 209 -21.26 -5.40 -12.97
N MET A 210 -22.49 -5.92 -12.90
CA MET A 210 -22.92 -6.78 -11.82
C MET A 210 -22.45 -8.23 -12.03
N GLY A 211 -21.90 -8.86 -10.98
CA GLY A 211 -21.47 -10.26 -11.03
C GLY A 211 -20.29 -10.53 -11.98
N TYR A 212 -19.54 -9.49 -12.38
CA TYR A 212 -18.40 -9.64 -13.27
C TYR A 212 -17.12 -9.88 -12.46
N GLN A 213 -16.37 -10.91 -12.84
CA GLN A 213 -15.04 -11.20 -12.36
C GLN A 213 -14.04 -11.04 -13.51
N GLY A 214 -13.02 -10.22 -13.34
CA GLY A 214 -12.02 -9.93 -14.35
C GLY A 214 -10.59 -10.14 -13.84
N PRO A 215 -9.58 -9.96 -14.73
CA PRO A 215 -8.18 -10.07 -14.36
C PRO A 215 -7.74 -8.97 -13.37
N GLY A 216 -6.71 -9.24 -12.56
CA GLY A 216 -6.10 -8.20 -11.74
C GLY A 216 -5.50 -7.06 -12.58
N PHE A 217 -5.37 -5.89 -11.97
CA PHE A 217 -4.75 -4.72 -12.57
C PHE A 217 -3.90 -3.97 -11.54
N SER A 218 -3.02 -3.09 -12.01
CA SER A 218 -2.19 -2.28 -11.12
C SER A 218 -3.01 -1.17 -10.44
N SER A 219 -2.79 -0.94 -9.15
CA SER A 219 -3.47 0.10 -8.35
C SER A 219 -3.30 1.52 -8.90
N ILE A 220 -2.26 1.79 -9.71
CA ILE A 220 -2.06 3.08 -10.38
C ILE A 220 -3.24 3.48 -11.29
N HIS A 221 -4.04 2.50 -11.77
CA HIS A 221 -5.19 2.74 -12.63
C HIS A 221 -6.46 3.16 -11.88
N LEU A 222 -6.47 3.06 -10.55
CA LEU A 222 -7.63 3.45 -9.72
C LEU A 222 -7.94 4.95 -9.80
N TYR A 223 -6.93 5.79 -9.94
CA TYR A 223 -7.12 7.22 -10.07
C TYR A 223 -7.93 7.58 -11.32
N GLU A 224 -7.55 7.02 -12.48
CA GLU A 224 -8.28 7.18 -13.74
C GLU A 224 -9.72 6.65 -13.66
N LEU A 225 -9.90 5.49 -13.01
CA LEU A 225 -11.23 4.90 -12.78
C LEU A 225 -12.11 5.84 -11.94
N MET A 226 -11.59 6.39 -10.86
CA MET A 226 -12.32 7.32 -9.99
C MET A 226 -12.66 8.62 -10.72
N CYS A 227 -11.73 9.18 -11.48
CA CYS A 227 -11.98 10.36 -12.31
C CYS A 227 -13.10 10.12 -13.32
N TYR A 228 -13.07 8.97 -14.01
CA TYR A 228 -14.14 8.59 -14.96
C TYR A 228 -15.51 8.52 -14.28
N LEU A 229 -15.61 7.85 -13.13
CA LEU A 229 -16.87 7.72 -12.39
C LEU A 229 -17.40 9.07 -11.87
N LEU A 230 -16.51 9.98 -11.54
CA LEU A 230 -16.82 11.33 -11.07
C LEU A 230 -17.03 12.34 -12.21
N LYS A 231 -16.76 11.94 -13.46
CA LYS A 231 -16.82 12.79 -14.67
C LYS A 231 -15.94 14.02 -14.55
N ILE A 232 -14.73 13.85 -14.08
CA ILE A 232 -13.69 14.87 -14.01
C ILE A 232 -12.49 14.45 -14.85
N ASP A 233 -11.79 15.41 -15.44
CA ASP A 233 -10.60 15.13 -16.22
C ASP A 233 -9.43 14.79 -15.28
N PRO A 234 -8.73 13.66 -15.48
CA PRO A 234 -7.56 13.33 -14.68
C PRO A 234 -6.39 14.26 -15.02
N VAL A 235 -5.55 14.56 -14.04
CA VAL A 235 -4.24 15.16 -14.31
C VAL A 235 -3.28 14.10 -14.84
N ASP A 236 -2.21 14.55 -15.53
CA ASP A 236 -1.17 13.65 -16.06
C ASP A 236 -0.64 12.70 -14.97
N ASN A 237 -0.69 11.41 -15.25
CA ASN A 237 -0.29 10.35 -14.33
C ASN A 237 0.14 9.09 -15.10
N SER A 238 0.55 8.04 -14.39
CA SER A 238 0.97 6.76 -14.99
C SER A 238 -0.17 5.74 -15.15
N GLY A 239 -1.39 6.07 -14.74
CA GLY A 239 -2.57 5.21 -14.87
C GLY A 239 -3.21 5.31 -16.25
N HIS A 240 -4.05 4.32 -16.58
CA HIS A 240 -4.83 4.28 -17.80
C HIS A 240 -6.20 3.68 -17.53
N LEU A 241 -7.27 4.37 -17.91
CA LEU A 241 -8.64 3.91 -17.75
C LEU A 241 -8.91 2.57 -18.47
N ASP A 242 -8.26 2.32 -19.61
CA ASP A 242 -8.48 1.10 -20.40
C ASP A 242 -8.17 -0.18 -19.62
N SER A 243 -7.26 -0.12 -18.64
CA SER A 243 -6.94 -1.25 -17.75
C SER A 243 -8.10 -1.64 -16.82
N THR A 244 -9.03 -0.72 -16.56
CA THR A 244 -10.17 -0.94 -15.66
C THR A 244 -11.53 -0.83 -16.38
N ARG A 245 -11.55 -0.40 -17.65
CA ARG A 245 -12.77 -0.21 -18.45
C ARG A 245 -13.62 -1.49 -18.54
N ILE A 246 -12.99 -2.65 -18.52
CA ILE A 246 -13.69 -3.95 -18.59
C ILE A 246 -14.67 -4.19 -17.43
N TYR A 247 -14.49 -3.51 -16.30
CA TYR A 247 -15.34 -3.61 -15.11
C TYR A 247 -16.56 -2.67 -15.17
N LEU A 248 -16.53 -1.69 -16.07
CA LEU A 248 -17.53 -0.64 -16.15
C LEU A 248 -18.74 -1.08 -17.00
N THR A 249 -19.91 -0.55 -16.64
CA THR A 249 -21.07 -0.55 -17.53
C THR A 249 -20.78 0.31 -18.76
N ALA A 250 -21.43 0.00 -19.89
CA ALA A 250 -21.28 0.77 -21.13
C ALA A 250 -21.84 2.20 -20.98
#